data_2c327bc9cdd2b0464f5ae9d8d93f9194
#
_entry.id   2c327bc9cdd2b0464f5ae9d8d93f9194
#
_cell.length_a   1.000
_cell.length_b   1.000
_cell.length_c   1.000
_cell.angle_alpha   90.00
_cell.angle_beta   90.00
_cell.angle_gamma   90.00
#
_symmetry.space_group_name_H-M   'P 1'
#
loop_
_entity.id
_entity.type
_entity.pdbx_description
1 polymer ?
#
loop_
_entity_poly.entity_id
_entity_poly.type
_entity_poly.pdbx_seq_one_letter_code
_entity_poly.pdbx_strand_id
1 'polypeptide(L)'
;MAFYLGMGFMDLFSRQALPPLAERLRPHTLDDVIGQQHLIGAGKPLRVAIDSGKPHSMLLWGPPGVGKTTLARILANSFNAQFIPLSAVLSGVKDIRTAVEQAQMALQRGQATILFVDEVHRFNKAQQDAFLPYVENGLLTFIGATTENPSLEVNPALLSRAQVYTLKSLQEADLQQLIHKTLQLPEFANLHIESDAAQALIQMADGDGRRMLNLLEQSL
;
A
#
# COMPACT_ATOMS: atom_id res chain seq x y z
N MET A 1 -63.01 5.68 2.99
CA MET A 1 -62.01 5.35 4.01
C MET A 1 -60.91 4.57 3.30
N ALA A 2 -59.92 5.26 2.77
CA ALA A 2 -58.83 4.70 1.97
C ALA A 2 -57.52 4.86 2.76
N PHE A 3 -56.98 3.75 3.18
CA PHE A 3 -55.65 3.69 3.79
C PHE A 3 -54.58 3.67 2.67
N TYR A 4 -53.86 4.77 2.53
CA TYR A 4 -52.62 4.82 1.73
C TYR A 4 -51.47 4.23 2.56
N LEU A 5 -51.02 3.05 2.19
CA LEU A 5 -49.71 2.52 2.61
C LEU A 5 -48.64 3.17 1.75
N GLY A 6 -48.01 4.23 2.27
CA GLY A 6 -46.79 4.79 1.74
C GLY A 6 -45.60 3.93 2.17
N MET A 7 -45.32 2.84 1.47
CA MET A 7 -44.02 2.16 1.58
C MET A 7 -43.03 2.92 0.69
N GLY A 8 -42.05 3.54 1.35
CA GLY A 8 -41.06 4.39 0.73
C GLY A 8 -40.19 3.65 -0.29
N PHE A 9 -40.32 4.10 -1.52
CA PHE A 9 -39.48 3.69 -2.67
C PHE A 9 -38.05 4.29 -2.62
N MET A 10 -37.62 4.81 -1.47
CA MET A 10 -36.35 5.54 -1.33
C MET A 10 -35.17 4.73 -0.80
N ASP A 11 -35.33 3.44 -0.49
CA ASP A 11 -34.28 2.68 0.20
C ASP A 11 -33.53 1.68 -0.69
N LEU A 12 -33.86 1.61 -1.97
CA LEU A 12 -33.20 0.69 -2.91
C LEU A 12 -31.93 1.25 -3.57
N PHE A 13 -31.66 2.55 -3.45
CA PHE A 13 -30.51 3.21 -4.09
C PHE A 13 -29.49 3.82 -3.13
N SER A 14 -29.64 3.66 -1.81
CA SER A 14 -28.77 4.26 -0.81
C SER A 14 -27.78 3.28 -0.13
N ARG A 15 -27.63 2.06 -0.62
CA ARG A 15 -26.48 1.25 -0.24
C ARG A 15 -25.27 1.80 -0.99
N GLN A 16 -24.56 2.78 -0.39
CA GLN A 16 -23.20 3.07 -0.80
C GLN A 16 -22.45 1.73 -0.82
N ALA A 17 -22.01 1.32 -2.00
CA ALA A 17 -21.20 0.11 -2.13
C ALA A 17 -20.01 0.22 -1.17
N LEU A 18 -19.86 -0.73 -0.27
CA LEU A 18 -18.73 -0.76 0.64
C LEU A 18 -17.43 -0.79 -0.19
N PRO A 19 -16.37 -0.10 0.25
CA PRO A 19 -15.07 -0.23 -0.38
C PRO A 19 -14.64 -1.70 -0.46
N PRO A 20 -13.83 -2.08 -1.45
CA PRO A 20 -13.30 -3.44 -1.57
C PRO A 20 -12.66 -3.92 -0.27
N LEU A 21 -12.74 -5.21 0.00
CA LEU A 21 -12.22 -5.84 1.23
C LEU A 21 -10.75 -5.50 1.46
N ALA A 22 -9.96 -5.47 0.39
CA ALA A 22 -8.55 -5.09 0.41
C ALA A 22 -8.29 -3.65 0.90
N GLU A 23 -9.24 -2.73 0.73
CA GLU A 23 -9.14 -1.37 1.24
C GLU A 23 -9.61 -1.31 2.70
N ARG A 24 -10.68 -2.00 3.03
CA ARG A 24 -11.27 -2.03 4.38
C ARG A 24 -10.37 -2.69 5.41
N LEU A 25 -9.64 -3.74 5.01
CA LEU A 25 -8.69 -4.47 5.85
C LEU A 25 -7.25 -3.95 5.71
N ARG A 26 -7.04 -2.80 5.04
CA ARG A 26 -5.72 -2.22 4.90
C ARG A 26 -5.13 -1.87 6.28
N PRO A 27 -3.94 -2.37 6.63
CA PRO A 27 -3.25 -1.99 7.85
C PRO A 27 -3.00 -0.49 7.97
N HIS A 28 -3.14 0.05 9.17
CA HIS A 28 -2.87 1.45 9.49
C HIS A 28 -1.57 1.64 10.28
N THR A 29 -1.14 0.62 10.99
CA THR A 29 0.12 0.60 11.76
C THR A 29 1.00 -0.58 11.35
N LEU A 30 2.29 -0.55 11.71
CA LEU A 30 3.17 -1.70 11.44
C LEU A 30 2.72 -2.97 12.15
N ASP A 31 2.08 -2.84 13.31
CA ASP A 31 1.64 -4.00 14.11
C ASP A 31 0.43 -4.71 13.48
N ASP A 32 -0.33 -4.00 12.64
CA ASP A 32 -1.45 -4.58 11.89
C ASP A 32 -1.00 -5.33 10.63
N VAL A 33 0.25 -5.09 10.18
CA VAL A 33 0.77 -5.70 8.94
C VAL A 33 1.00 -7.18 9.14
N ILE A 34 0.38 -7.98 8.28
CA ILE A 34 0.58 -9.42 8.24
C ILE A 34 1.81 -9.75 7.38
N GLY A 35 2.64 -10.65 7.87
CA GLY A 35 3.90 -11.01 7.20
C GLY A 35 5.01 -9.98 7.38
N GLN A 36 6.05 -10.05 6.54
CA GLN A 36 7.19 -9.13 6.46
C GLN A 36 7.98 -8.94 7.79
N GLN A 37 7.93 -9.88 8.71
CA GLN A 37 8.55 -9.76 10.04
C GLN A 37 10.06 -9.49 9.99
N HIS A 38 10.73 -9.89 8.93
CA HIS A 38 12.15 -9.60 8.69
C HIS A 38 12.45 -8.11 8.44
N LEU A 39 11.42 -7.31 8.10
CA LEU A 39 11.53 -5.86 7.88
C LEU A 39 10.91 -5.04 9.01
N ILE A 40 9.78 -5.50 9.57
CA ILE A 40 8.94 -4.73 10.48
C ILE A 40 8.94 -5.24 11.92
N GLY A 41 9.53 -6.42 12.19
CA GLY A 41 9.64 -6.96 13.55
C GLY A 41 10.49 -6.08 14.46
N ALA A 42 10.50 -6.39 15.76
CA ALA A 42 11.28 -5.62 16.73
C ALA A 42 12.77 -5.57 16.33
N GLY A 43 13.36 -4.38 16.33
CA GLY A 43 14.76 -4.14 15.92
C GLY A 43 15.04 -4.34 14.42
N LYS A 44 14.03 -4.55 13.58
CA LYS A 44 14.19 -4.69 12.13
C LYS A 44 14.21 -3.34 11.43
N PRO A 45 14.76 -3.27 10.20
CA PRO A 45 15.13 -2.01 9.56
C PRO A 45 14.01 -0.98 9.44
N LEU A 46 12.81 -1.37 9.01
CA LEU A 46 11.70 -0.42 8.88
C LEU A 46 11.12 -0.01 10.24
N ARG A 47 11.12 -0.90 11.24
CA ARG A 47 10.74 -0.56 12.61
C ARG A 47 11.71 0.47 13.19
N VAL A 48 13.01 0.23 13.06
CA VAL A 48 14.05 1.16 13.54
C VAL A 48 13.94 2.52 12.84
N ALA A 49 13.65 2.55 11.54
CA ALA A 49 13.46 3.80 10.82
C ALA A 49 12.30 4.62 11.40
N ILE A 50 11.14 3.99 11.68
CA ILE A 50 10.00 4.65 12.31
C ILE A 50 10.36 5.12 13.72
N ASP A 51 10.93 4.25 14.54
CA ASP A 51 11.27 4.56 15.94
C ASP A 51 12.29 5.71 16.05
N SER A 52 13.18 5.84 15.04
CA SER A 52 14.14 6.95 14.97
C SER A 52 13.52 8.28 14.53
N GLY A 53 12.30 8.27 13.99
CA GLY A 53 11.63 9.47 13.45
C GLY A 53 12.32 10.07 12.21
N LYS A 54 13.24 9.35 11.58
CA LYS A 54 14.04 9.84 10.44
C LYS A 54 13.64 9.12 9.15
N PRO A 55 12.77 9.73 8.32
CA PRO A 55 12.46 9.17 7.01
C PRO A 55 13.71 9.16 6.12
N HIS A 56 13.89 8.12 5.36
CA HIS A 56 14.92 8.02 4.33
C HIS A 56 14.34 7.48 3.03
N SER A 57 14.98 7.80 1.91
CA SER A 57 14.53 7.29 0.62
C SER A 57 14.76 5.78 0.53
N MET A 58 13.77 5.08 -0.02
CA MET A 58 13.80 3.63 -0.10
C MET A 58 13.11 3.07 -1.32
N LEU A 59 13.42 1.85 -1.64
CA LEU A 59 12.77 1.07 -2.68
C LEU A 59 12.22 -0.22 -2.10
N LEU A 60 10.92 -0.40 -2.21
CA LEU A 60 10.20 -1.60 -1.78
C LEU A 60 10.09 -2.55 -2.97
N TRP A 61 10.89 -3.60 -2.97
CA TRP A 61 10.94 -4.60 -4.03
C TRP A 61 10.30 -5.90 -3.58
N GLY A 62 9.46 -6.49 -4.43
CA GLY A 62 8.85 -7.80 -4.14
C GLY A 62 7.62 -8.07 -4.99
N PRO A 63 7.05 -9.28 -4.91
CA PRO A 63 5.92 -9.70 -5.73
C PRO A 63 4.67 -8.82 -5.49
N PRO A 64 3.63 -8.93 -6.32
CA PRO A 64 2.38 -8.21 -6.13
C PRO A 64 1.68 -8.62 -4.83
N GLY A 65 0.82 -7.77 -4.30
CA GLY A 65 -0.06 -8.06 -3.15
C GLY A 65 0.62 -8.25 -1.79
N VAL A 66 1.92 -8.04 -1.65
CA VAL A 66 2.68 -8.25 -0.40
C VAL A 66 2.72 -7.03 0.53
N GLY A 67 2.03 -5.93 0.18
CA GLY A 67 1.88 -4.77 1.04
C GLY A 67 2.80 -3.59 0.77
N LYS A 68 3.50 -3.49 -0.37
CA LYS A 68 4.40 -2.37 -0.71
C LYS A 68 3.74 -0.99 -0.52
N THR A 69 2.60 -0.76 -1.16
CA THR A 69 1.84 0.50 -1.05
C THR A 69 1.33 0.76 0.37
N THR A 70 0.93 -0.31 1.08
CA THR A 70 0.48 -0.23 2.47
C THR A 70 1.60 0.22 3.39
N LEU A 71 2.78 -0.38 3.28
CA LEU A 71 3.97 0.01 4.06
C LEU A 71 4.36 1.46 3.78
N ALA A 72 4.35 1.91 2.52
CA ALA A 72 4.65 3.30 2.17
C ALA A 72 3.70 4.29 2.86
N ARG A 73 2.39 3.98 2.92
CA ARG A 73 1.40 4.81 3.62
C ARG A 73 1.61 4.82 5.14
N ILE A 74 1.88 3.66 5.75
CA ILE A 74 2.17 3.55 7.18
C ILE A 74 3.40 4.39 7.53
N LEU A 75 4.47 4.30 6.73
CA LEU A 75 5.68 5.10 6.91
C LEU A 75 5.37 6.60 6.85
N ALA A 76 4.62 7.05 5.84
CA ALA A 76 4.26 8.46 5.71
C ALA A 76 3.47 8.98 6.92
N ASN A 77 2.50 8.19 7.39
CA ASN A 77 1.71 8.53 8.58
C ASN A 77 2.59 8.59 9.84
N SER A 78 3.49 7.62 10.00
CA SER A 78 4.39 7.54 11.17
C SER A 78 5.35 8.72 11.24
N PHE A 79 5.75 9.29 10.11
CA PHE A 79 6.60 10.48 10.03
C PHE A 79 5.81 11.79 9.98
N ASN A 80 4.48 11.77 10.06
CA ASN A 80 3.62 12.94 9.86
C ASN A 80 3.96 13.70 8.57
N ALA A 81 4.31 12.97 7.53
CA ALA A 81 4.70 13.51 6.24
C ALA A 81 3.50 13.62 5.30
N GLN A 82 3.50 14.62 4.42
CA GLN A 82 2.57 14.66 3.29
C GLN A 82 2.88 13.46 2.37
N PHE A 83 1.85 12.66 2.05
CA PHE A 83 1.98 11.51 1.15
C PHE A 83 1.47 11.87 -0.24
N ILE A 84 2.35 11.85 -1.23
CA ILE A 84 2.00 12.11 -2.64
C ILE A 84 2.19 10.82 -3.43
N PRO A 85 1.10 10.10 -3.78
CA PRO A 85 1.19 8.90 -4.59
C PRO A 85 1.21 9.24 -6.08
N LEU A 86 2.15 8.65 -6.82
CA LEU A 86 2.19 8.61 -8.28
C LEU A 86 2.16 7.16 -8.75
N SER A 87 1.40 6.88 -9.80
CA SER A 87 1.48 5.62 -10.52
C SER A 87 2.34 5.79 -11.75
N ALA A 88 3.45 5.08 -11.85
CA ALA A 88 4.32 5.19 -13.02
C ALA A 88 3.65 4.71 -14.34
N VAL A 89 2.54 3.99 -14.21
CA VAL A 89 1.71 3.58 -15.38
C VAL A 89 0.85 4.74 -15.91
N LEU A 90 0.36 5.62 -15.01
CA LEU A 90 -0.62 6.66 -15.33
C LEU A 90 -0.03 8.08 -15.30
N SER A 91 1.07 8.28 -14.59
CA SER A 91 1.65 9.61 -14.33
C SER A 91 2.76 9.95 -15.33
N GLY A 92 2.86 11.25 -15.63
CA GLY A 92 3.88 11.80 -16.51
C GLY A 92 4.74 12.88 -15.82
N VAL A 93 5.61 13.52 -16.58
CA VAL A 93 6.48 14.62 -16.08
C VAL A 93 5.69 15.77 -15.47
N LYS A 94 4.47 16.03 -15.99
CA LYS A 94 3.58 17.07 -15.44
C LYS A 94 3.17 16.74 -14.00
N ASP A 95 2.83 15.48 -13.72
CA ASP A 95 2.40 15.05 -12.39
C ASP A 95 3.57 15.11 -11.40
N ILE A 96 4.79 14.80 -11.87
CA ILE A 96 6.02 14.95 -11.07
C ILE A 96 6.22 16.42 -10.69
N ARG A 97 6.06 17.36 -11.64
CA ARG A 97 6.17 18.81 -11.35
C ARG A 97 5.13 19.26 -10.32
N THR A 98 3.88 18.84 -10.48
CA THR A 98 2.82 19.12 -9.52
C THR A 98 3.14 18.58 -8.13
N ALA A 99 3.71 17.37 -8.03
CA ALA A 99 4.18 16.80 -6.77
C ALA A 99 5.28 17.63 -6.11
N VAL A 100 6.22 18.16 -6.91
CA VAL A 100 7.29 19.07 -6.43
C VAL A 100 6.71 20.37 -5.89
N GLU A 101 5.76 20.99 -6.60
CA GLU A 101 5.08 22.22 -6.15
C GLU A 101 4.35 21.99 -4.82
N GLN A 102 3.64 20.87 -4.70
CA GLN A 102 2.98 20.48 -3.45
C GLN A 102 3.99 20.27 -2.30
N ALA A 103 5.13 19.67 -2.58
CA ALA A 103 6.18 19.47 -1.59
C ALA A 103 6.79 20.81 -1.11
N GLN A 104 6.98 21.76 -2.01
CA GLN A 104 7.44 23.10 -1.66
C GLN A 104 6.45 23.84 -0.75
N MET A 105 5.14 23.73 -1.05
CA MET A 105 4.09 24.27 -0.19
C MET A 105 4.01 23.57 1.19
N ALA A 106 4.24 22.26 1.23
CA ALA A 106 4.29 21.51 2.49
C ALA A 106 5.48 21.94 3.35
N LEU A 107 6.66 22.10 2.73
CA LEU A 107 7.87 22.56 3.41
C LEU A 107 7.69 23.93 4.05
N GLN A 108 6.99 24.88 3.38
CA GLN A 108 6.66 26.20 3.95
C GLN A 108 5.81 26.11 5.22
N ARG A 109 5.05 25.00 5.38
CA ARG A 109 4.26 24.69 6.59
C ARG A 109 5.02 23.83 7.60
N GLY A 110 6.31 23.58 7.37
CA GLY A 110 7.14 22.71 8.21
C GLY A 110 6.83 21.23 8.10
N GLN A 111 6.18 20.80 7.02
CA GLN A 111 5.82 19.41 6.80
C GLN A 111 6.73 18.76 5.75
N ALA A 112 7.32 17.60 6.09
CA ALA A 112 8.07 16.78 5.16
C ALA A 112 7.14 16.16 4.11
N THR A 113 7.69 15.79 2.95
CA THR A 113 6.92 15.15 1.87
C THR A 113 7.54 13.82 1.48
N ILE A 114 6.72 12.78 1.46
CA ILE A 114 7.04 11.48 0.88
C ILE A 114 6.41 11.39 -0.50
N LEU A 115 7.24 11.28 -1.53
CA LEU A 115 6.83 10.95 -2.89
C LEU A 115 6.83 9.41 -3.03
N PHE A 116 5.65 8.83 -3.15
CA PHE A 116 5.50 7.40 -3.42
C PHE A 116 5.29 7.17 -4.92
N VAL A 117 6.15 6.35 -5.54
CA VAL A 117 6.03 5.98 -6.95
C VAL A 117 5.76 4.49 -7.06
N ASP A 118 4.52 4.14 -7.41
CA ASP A 118 4.13 2.75 -7.63
C ASP A 118 4.57 2.29 -9.02
N GLU A 119 5.10 1.07 -9.10
CA GLU A 119 5.66 0.46 -10.32
C GLU A 119 6.74 1.35 -10.97
N VAL A 120 7.69 1.85 -10.16
CA VAL A 120 8.70 2.82 -10.60
C VAL A 120 9.50 2.39 -11.84
N HIS A 121 9.63 1.10 -12.09
CA HIS A 121 10.27 0.55 -13.30
C HIS A 121 9.55 0.93 -14.60
N ARG A 122 8.28 1.38 -14.53
CA ARG A 122 7.52 1.87 -15.69
C ARG A 122 7.87 3.31 -16.09
N PHE A 123 8.49 4.07 -15.17
CA PHE A 123 9.02 5.38 -15.53
C PHE A 123 10.27 5.22 -16.40
N ASN A 124 10.32 5.92 -17.51
CA ASN A 124 11.55 6.03 -18.30
C ASN A 124 12.61 6.86 -17.55
N LYS A 125 13.85 6.83 -18.07
CA LYS A 125 14.97 7.52 -17.43
C LYS A 125 14.70 9.01 -17.22
N ALA A 126 14.13 9.72 -18.19
CA ALA A 126 13.84 11.15 -18.07
C ALA A 126 12.80 11.45 -16.99
N GLN A 127 11.83 10.57 -16.79
CA GLN A 127 10.85 10.68 -15.71
C GLN A 127 11.49 10.41 -14.34
N GLN A 128 12.36 9.40 -14.23
CA GLN A 128 13.11 9.15 -13.00
C GLN A 128 14.07 10.30 -12.68
N ASP A 129 14.74 10.86 -13.68
CA ASP A 129 15.62 12.02 -13.53
C ASP A 129 14.87 13.30 -13.12
N ALA A 130 13.59 13.43 -13.47
CA ALA A 130 12.81 14.64 -13.21
C ALA A 130 12.59 14.94 -11.71
N PHE A 131 12.57 13.93 -10.84
CA PHE A 131 12.44 14.14 -9.39
C PHE A 131 13.76 13.92 -8.61
N LEU A 132 14.79 13.42 -9.26
CA LEU A 132 16.08 13.13 -8.63
C LEU A 132 16.71 14.36 -7.92
N PRO A 133 16.75 15.59 -8.50
CA PRO A 133 17.30 16.75 -7.82
C PRO A 133 16.57 17.09 -6.51
N TYR A 134 15.28 16.80 -6.42
CA TYR A 134 14.47 17.07 -5.24
C TYR A 134 14.61 16.01 -4.15
N VAL A 135 15.03 14.80 -4.53
CA VAL A 135 15.48 13.76 -3.58
C VAL A 135 16.87 14.12 -3.05
N GLU A 136 17.76 14.60 -3.92
CA GLU A 136 19.12 15.00 -3.57
C GLU A 136 19.17 16.17 -2.59
N ASN A 137 18.34 17.17 -2.77
CA ASN A 137 18.28 18.34 -1.89
C ASN A 137 17.39 18.15 -0.66
N GLY A 138 16.78 16.97 -0.50
CA GLY A 138 15.96 16.63 0.67
C GLY A 138 14.53 17.22 0.67
N LEU A 139 14.09 17.86 -0.41
CA LEU A 139 12.69 18.32 -0.54
C LEU A 139 11.72 17.14 -0.56
N LEU A 140 12.10 16.05 -1.21
CA LEU A 140 11.33 14.82 -1.31
C LEU A 140 12.07 13.66 -0.65
N THR A 141 11.38 12.92 0.22
CA THR A 141 11.77 11.56 0.58
C THR A 141 11.12 10.62 -0.42
N PHE A 142 11.92 9.89 -1.18
CA PHE A 142 11.43 8.98 -2.21
C PHE A 142 11.13 7.60 -1.63
N ILE A 143 9.94 7.06 -1.91
CA ILE A 143 9.60 5.65 -1.69
C ILE A 143 9.13 5.08 -3.03
N GLY A 144 9.95 4.24 -3.65
CA GLY A 144 9.57 3.51 -4.85
C GLY A 144 9.00 2.13 -4.51
N ALA A 145 8.06 1.65 -5.32
CA ALA A 145 7.62 0.26 -5.30
C ALA A 145 7.84 -0.38 -6.67
N THR A 146 8.30 -1.62 -6.70
CA THR A 146 8.51 -2.37 -7.95
C THR A 146 8.36 -3.87 -7.73
N THR A 147 7.91 -4.56 -8.76
CA THR A 147 7.93 -6.03 -8.86
C THR A 147 9.18 -6.53 -9.59
N GLU A 148 9.82 -5.67 -10.38
CA GLU A 148 10.98 -6.00 -11.19
C GLU A 148 12.31 -5.81 -10.42
N ASN A 149 13.39 -6.40 -10.91
CA ASN A 149 14.71 -6.26 -10.28
C ASN A 149 15.19 -4.79 -10.35
N PRO A 150 15.35 -4.12 -9.20
CA PRO A 150 15.71 -2.71 -9.18
C PRO A 150 17.04 -2.40 -9.88
N SER A 151 18.00 -3.31 -9.81
CA SER A 151 19.33 -3.10 -10.39
C SER A 151 19.33 -3.02 -11.90
N LEU A 152 18.26 -3.50 -12.54
CA LEU A 152 18.12 -3.49 -14.00
C LEU A 152 17.22 -2.33 -14.49
N GLU A 153 16.23 -1.96 -13.68
CA GLU A 153 15.12 -1.11 -14.12
C GLU A 153 15.13 0.30 -13.52
N VAL A 154 15.80 0.48 -12.39
CA VAL A 154 15.84 1.77 -11.70
C VAL A 154 17.16 2.48 -11.99
N ASN A 155 17.06 3.80 -12.22
CA ASN A 155 18.23 4.64 -12.47
C ASN A 155 19.27 4.47 -11.37
N PRO A 156 20.55 4.18 -11.71
CA PRO A 156 21.63 4.02 -10.73
C PRO A 156 21.80 5.21 -9.77
N ALA A 157 21.54 6.44 -10.24
CA ALA A 157 21.60 7.62 -9.40
C ALA A 157 20.52 7.62 -8.31
N LEU A 158 19.33 7.10 -8.62
CA LEU A 158 18.26 6.93 -7.65
C LEU A 158 18.53 5.77 -6.70
N LEU A 159 19.05 4.65 -7.22
CA LEU A 159 19.46 3.49 -6.39
C LEU A 159 20.56 3.84 -5.37
N SER A 160 21.51 4.70 -5.74
CA SER A 160 22.57 5.12 -4.82
C SER A 160 22.07 5.95 -3.62
N ARG A 161 20.81 6.44 -3.68
CA ARG A 161 20.18 7.29 -2.67
C ARG A 161 19.02 6.63 -1.94
N ALA A 162 18.61 5.45 -2.39
CA ALA A 162 17.50 4.71 -1.83
C ALA A 162 17.96 3.35 -1.27
N GLN A 163 17.57 3.04 -0.06
CA GLN A 163 17.83 1.72 0.51
C GLN A 163 16.81 0.72 -0.04
N VAL A 164 17.28 -0.41 -0.55
CA VAL A 164 16.39 -1.46 -1.09
C VAL A 164 15.93 -2.37 0.05
N TYR A 165 14.62 -2.54 0.16
CA TYR A 165 13.96 -3.48 1.07
C TYR A 165 13.22 -4.53 0.26
N THR A 166 13.59 -5.79 0.46
CA THR A 166 12.96 -6.92 -0.26
C THR A 166 11.80 -7.47 0.55
N LEU A 167 10.59 -7.33 0.00
CA LEU A 167 9.39 -7.95 0.54
C LEU A 167 9.24 -9.37 -0.03
N LYS A 168 8.73 -10.27 0.80
CA LYS A 168 8.53 -11.67 0.46
C LYS A 168 7.04 -11.96 0.24
N SER A 169 6.73 -12.98 -0.57
CA SER A 169 5.39 -13.55 -0.65
C SER A 169 4.87 -13.91 0.73
N LEU A 170 3.58 -13.70 0.96
CA LEU A 170 2.94 -14.11 2.20
C LEU A 170 2.97 -15.62 2.32
N GLN A 171 3.27 -16.10 3.52
CA GLN A 171 3.26 -17.52 3.82
C GLN A 171 1.82 -17.98 4.08
N GLU A 172 1.60 -19.29 4.09
CA GLU A 172 0.30 -19.90 4.37
C GLU A 172 -0.29 -19.39 5.68
N ALA A 173 0.50 -19.31 6.75
CA ALA A 173 0.07 -18.79 8.04
C ALA A 173 -0.37 -17.30 7.98
N ASP A 174 0.29 -16.49 7.14
CA ASP A 174 -0.08 -15.10 6.91
C ASP A 174 -1.43 -14.99 6.20
N LEU A 175 -1.66 -15.84 5.20
CA LEU A 175 -2.92 -15.89 4.45
C LEU A 175 -4.07 -16.43 5.31
N GLN A 176 -3.80 -17.38 6.21
CA GLN A 176 -4.77 -17.83 7.22
C GLN A 176 -5.17 -16.70 8.17
N GLN A 177 -4.22 -15.85 8.57
CA GLN A 177 -4.52 -14.65 9.36
C GLN A 177 -5.43 -13.66 8.60
N LEU A 178 -5.24 -13.49 7.28
CA LEU A 178 -6.12 -12.66 6.46
C LEU A 178 -7.55 -13.21 6.43
N ILE A 179 -7.72 -14.51 6.26
CA ILE A 179 -9.04 -15.18 6.35
C ILE A 179 -9.67 -14.88 7.72
N HIS A 180 -8.93 -15.12 8.79
CA HIS A 180 -9.43 -14.90 10.15
C HIS A 180 -9.85 -13.43 10.38
N LYS A 181 -9.02 -12.45 9.99
CA LYS A 181 -9.38 -11.02 10.08
C LYS A 181 -10.62 -10.68 9.26
N THR A 182 -10.79 -11.29 8.09
CA THR A 182 -11.97 -11.10 7.26
C THR A 182 -13.23 -11.57 7.97
N LEU A 183 -13.20 -12.77 8.55
CA LEU A 183 -14.34 -13.35 9.26
C LEU A 183 -14.69 -12.62 10.58
N GLN A 184 -13.82 -11.75 11.07
CA GLN A 184 -14.12 -10.87 12.21
C GLN A 184 -14.94 -9.63 11.83
N LEU A 185 -15.10 -9.33 10.55
CA LEU A 185 -15.96 -8.24 10.11
C LEU A 185 -17.43 -8.57 10.41
N PRO A 186 -18.23 -7.56 10.85
CA PRO A 186 -19.61 -7.81 11.30
C PRO A 186 -20.49 -8.53 10.27
N GLU A 187 -20.32 -8.23 8.99
CA GLU A 187 -21.08 -8.85 7.90
C GLU A 187 -20.73 -10.31 7.65
N PHE A 188 -19.57 -10.77 8.13
CA PHE A 188 -19.07 -12.14 7.97
C PHE A 188 -19.03 -12.93 9.29
N ALA A 189 -19.46 -12.33 10.39
CA ALA A 189 -19.35 -12.93 11.74
C ALA A 189 -20.08 -14.29 11.88
N ASN A 190 -21.09 -14.56 11.05
CA ASN A 190 -21.85 -15.82 11.05
C ASN A 190 -21.38 -16.81 9.97
N LEU A 191 -20.33 -16.46 9.22
CA LEU A 191 -19.80 -17.33 8.17
C LEU A 191 -18.70 -18.23 8.72
N HIS A 192 -18.70 -19.45 8.22
CA HIS A 192 -17.66 -20.45 8.49
C HIS A 192 -17.10 -20.93 7.16
N ILE A 193 -15.79 -20.95 7.08
CA ILE A 193 -15.07 -21.50 5.92
C ILE A 193 -14.51 -22.86 6.33
N GLU A 194 -14.92 -23.91 5.63
CA GLU A 194 -14.39 -25.25 5.82
C GLU A 194 -12.86 -25.29 5.54
N SER A 195 -12.16 -26.15 6.27
CA SER A 195 -10.70 -26.24 6.18
C SER A 195 -10.19 -26.43 4.74
N ASP A 196 -10.86 -27.32 3.99
CA ASP A 196 -10.48 -27.63 2.61
C ASP A 196 -10.69 -26.42 1.68
N ALA A 197 -11.77 -25.67 1.90
CA ALA A 197 -12.05 -24.43 1.16
C ALA A 197 -11.02 -23.35 1.50
N ALA A 198 -10.66 -23.17 2.77
CA ALA A 198 -9.63 -22.26 3.20
C ALA A 198 -8.27 -22.60 2.55
N GLN A 199 -7.90 -23.87 2.53
CA GLN A 199 -6.67 -24.36 1.90
C GLN A 199 -6.67 -24.11 0.38
N ALA A 200 -7.79 -24.32 -0.28
CA ALA A 200 -7.92 -24.03 -1.71
C ALA A 200 -7.75 -22.52 -2.01
N LEU A 201 -8.36 -21.64 -1.20
CA LEU A 201 -8.20 -20.20 -1.32
C LEU A 201 -6.75 -19.75 -1.13
N ILE A 202 -6.05 -20.32 -0.14
CA ILE A 202 -4.63 -20.06 0.13
C ILE A 202 -3.76 -20.45 -1.07
N GLN A 203 -3.98 -21.63 -1.63
CA GLN A 203 -3.25 -22.08 -2.82
C GLN A 203 -3.52 -21.18 -4.03
N MET A 204 -4.78 -20.79 -4.24
CA MET A 204 -5.14 -19.89 -5.33
C MET A 204 -4.55 -18.47 -5.16
N ALA A 205 -4.39 -18.00 -3.93
CA ALA A 205 -3.81 -16.69 -3.65
C ALA A 205 -2.30 -16.63 -3.91
N ASP A 206 -1.59 -17.75 -3.79
CA ASP A 206 -0.16 -17.88 -4.13
C ASP A 206 0.72 -16.79 -3.50
N GLY A 207 0.53 -16.51 -2.21
CA GLY A 207 1.29 -15.50 -1.46
C GLY A 207 0.90 -14.04 -1.72
N ASP A 208 -0.14 -13.78 -2.53
CA ASP A 208 -0.68 -12.44 -2.80
C ASP A 208 -1.88 -12.14 -1.89
N GLY A 209 -1.69 -11.24 -0.91
CA GLY A 209 -2.75 -10.86 0.04
C GLY A 209 -3.92 -10.13 -0.61
N ARG A 210 -3.69 -9.33 -1.66
CA ARG A 210 -4.78 -8.66 -2.39
C ARG A 210 -5.64 -9.68 -3.12
N ARG A 211 -5.00 -10.66 -3.79
CA ARG A 211 -5.70 -11.75 -4.46
C ARG A 211 -6.50 -12.59 -3.47
N MET A 212 -5.93 -12.89 -2.29
CA MET A 212 -6.67 -13.58 -1.21
C MET A 212 -7.93 -12.83 -0.82
N LEU A 213 -7.85 -11.53 -0.55
CA LEU A 213 -9.00 -10.72 -0.15
C LEU A 213 -10.05 -10.60 -1.26
N ASN A 214 -9.62 -10.51 -2.53
CA ASN A 214 -10.54 -10.54 -3.67
C ASN A 214 -11.26 -11.90 -3.82
N LEU A 215 -10.55 -13.01 -3.61
CA LEU A 215 -11.15 -14.34 -3.63
C LEU A 215 -12.18 -14.49 -2.51
N LEU A 216 -11.86 -14.03 -1.29
CA LEU A 216 -12.80 -14.02 -0.17
C LEU A 216 -14.04 -13.18 -0.48
N GLU A 217 -13.87 -11.95 -0.99
CA GLU A 217 -14.98 -11.05 -1.32
C GLU A 217 -15.94 -11.64 -2.39
N GLN A 218 -15.41 -12.46 -3.29
CA GLN A 218 -16.20 -13.13 -4.32
C GLN A 218 -16.88 -14.44 -3.84
N SER A 219 -16.35 -15.02 -2.77
CA SER A 219 -16.81 -16.33 -2.27
C SER A 219 -17.78 -16.19 -1.09
N LEU A 220 -17.84 -15.04 -0.45
CA LEU A 220 -18.67 -14.74 0.71
C LEU A 220 -19.85 -13.84 0.36
#